data_1da07ef683903833fe4b4a3a2668c98e
#
_entry.id   1da07ef683903833fe4b4a3a2668c98e
#
_cell.length_a   1.000
_cell.length_b   1.000
_cell.length_c   1.000
_cell.angle_alpha   90.00
_cell.angle_beta   90.00
_cell.angle_gamma   90.00
#
_symmetry.space_group_name_H-M   'P 1'
#
loop_
_entity.id
_entity.type
_entity.pdbx_description
1 polymer ?
#
loop_
_entity_poly.entity_id
_entity_poly.type
_entity_poly.pdbx_seq_one_letter_code
_entity_poly.pdbx_strand_id
1 'polypeptide(L)'
;MESVFVPGARKATEGRTGSGKSATTRAPVRISGVGTAVPADSYTQRELVDVFGVTDERAVGFFLNGGIERRHLTLPEGRVDKETRHLDPASRAILAALDRAGLAPRDLGYLALVTSTGFMTPGLSARLMAHLDMDPAAGRMDVVGMGCNAGLNALGPVASWAAGHPGRPAAVVCVESFSGAFVHDGSLAAAVVNSLFGDGAAALVVRGEEDGAKGGAGSSTGSSAGSSAGPELLDFASVLVADAIGAMRVEFDRNQGKRRFVLERDVPGVVRAYAAPLIDRLLAGAGLTRVDIAHWCVHSGGKKVVAAVRDSLGLESAALRHTTSVLRDFGNVSSGSFLFSYERLLDEKIAEPGEYGVFMTMGPGSTIEAALFRF
;
A
#
# COMPACT_ATOMS: atom_id res chain seq x y z
N MET A 1 23.72 -18.70 28.58
CA MET A 1 24.67 -18.11 27.61
C MET A 1 24.56 -18.94 26.33
N GLU A 2 23.64 -18.59 25.46
CA GLU A 2 23.55 -19.22 24.14
C GLU A 2 24.05 -18.21 23.11
N SER A 3 25.05 -18.62 22.35
CA SER A 3 25.75 -17.85 21.37
C SER A 3 24.83 -17.49 20.21
N VAL A 4 24.67 -16.19 19.94
CA VAL A 4 24.03 -15.66 18.73
C VAL A 4 24.95 -16.04 17.55
N PHE A 5 24.49 -16.97 16.74
CA PHE A 5 25.11 -17.32 15.48
C PHE A 5 24.81 -16.24 14.44
N VAL A 6 25.79 -15.46 14.04
CA VAL A 6 25.71 -14.53 12.91
C VAL A 6 26.25 -15.26 11.68
N PRO A 7 25.40 -15.62 10.70
CA PRO A 7 25.89 -16.20 9.44
C PRO A 7 26.59 -15.12 8.62
N GLY A 8 27.82 -15.43 8.19
CA GLY A 8 28.63 -14.54 7.35
C GLY A 8 27.96 -14.22 6.02
N ALA A 9 28.01 -12.95 5.64
CA ALA A 9 27.54 -12.42 4.38
C ALA A 9 28.14 -13.21 3.20
N ARG A 10 27.32 -13.95 2.47
CA ARG A 10 27.69 -14.48 1.16
C ARG A 10 27.89 -13.30 0.21
N LYS A 11 29.09 -13.18 -0.38
CA LYS A 11 29.40 -12.21 -1.44
C LYS A 11 28.38 -12.36 -2.56
N ALA A 12 27.73 -11.27 -2.92
CA ALA A 12 26.88 -11.19 -4.10
C ALA A 12 27.76 -11.55 -5.33
N THR A 13 27.36 -12.58 -6.05
CA THR A 13 27.93 -12.91 -7.35
C THR A 13 27.58 -11.80 -8.32
N GLU A 14 28.58 -11.21 -8.95
CA GLU A 14 28.47 -10.21 -10.01
C GLU A 14 27.54 -10.74 -11.12
N GLY A 15 26.34 -10.17 -11.22
CA GLY A 15 25.39 -10.47 -12.25
C GLY A 15 25.83 -9.84 -13.57
N ARG A 16 25.82 -10.65 -14.61
CA ARG A 16 26.15 -10.35 -16.02
C ARG A 16 25.60 -8.99 -16.45
N THR A 17 26.52 -8.09 -16.81
CA THR A 17 26.21 -6.87 -17.56
C THR A 17 25.83 -7.25 -19.00
N GLY A 18 24.55 -7.40 -19.26
CA GLY A 18 24.00 -7.50 -20.59
C GLY A 18 23.70 -6.09 -21.09
N SER A 19 24.66 -5.43 -21.74
CA SER A 19 24.43 -4.21 -22.50
C SER A 19 23.70 -4.54 -23.78
N GLY A 20 22.38 -4.48 -23.76
CA GLY A 20 21.53 -4.49 -24.92
C GLY A 20 20.50 -3.39 -24.78
N LYS A 21 20.88 -2.14 -25.05
CA LYS A 21 19.94 -1.02 -25.20
C LYS A 21 19.15 -1.20 -26.49
N SER A 22 18.08 -1.96 -26.46
CA SER A 22 16.93 -1.71 -27.31
C SER A 22 16.01 -0.78 -26.51
N ALA A 23 16.19 0.51 -26.66
CA ALA A 23 15.31 1.51 -26.10
C ALA A 23 14.01 1.54 -26.92
N THR A 24 13.11 0.59 -26.70
CA THR A 24 11.70 0.89 -26.82
C THR A 24 11.39 1.83 -25.67
N THR A 25 11.34 3.12 -25.95
CA THR A 25 10.90 4.14 -24.99
C THR A 25 9.48 3.78 -24.59
N ARG A 26 9.31 3.16 -23.42
CA ARG A 26 7.98 2.94 -22.85
C ARG A 26 7.34 4.30 -22.59
N ALA A 27 6.04 4.41 -22.86
CA ALA A 27 5.30 5.63 -22.58
C ALA A 27 5.44 5.96 -21.07
N PRO A 28 5.67 7.24 -20.72
CA PRO A 28 5.61 7.69 -19.33
C PRO A 28 4.26 7.31 -18.71
N VAL A 29 4.26 6.93 -17.45
CA VAL A 29 3.03 6.56 -16.72
C VAL A 29 2.75 7.58 -15.65
N ARG A 30 1.54 8.15 -15.67
CA ARG A 30 1.13 9.14 -14.69
C ARG A 30 0.03 8.65 -13.79
N ILE A 31 0.06 9.14 -12.56
CA ILE A 31 -0.99 8.93 -11.58
C ILE A 31 -2.12 9.91 -11.91
N SER A 32 -3.30 9.39 -12.27
CA SER A 32 -4.44 10.20 -12.66
C SER A 32 -5.42 10.45 -11.51
N GLY A 33 -5.48 9.57 -10.53
CA GLY A 33 -6.38 9.73 -9.39
C GLY A 33 -6.07 8.76 -8.26
N VAL A 34 -6.42 9.16 -7.04
CA VAL A 34 -6.35 8.34 -5.82
C VAL A 34 -7.67 8.47 -5.07
N GLY A 35 -8.09 7.43 -4.38
CA GLY A 35 -9.25 7.49 -3.51
C GLY A 35 -9.12 6.50 -2.38
N THR A 36 -9.64 6.86 -1.20
CA THR A 36 -9.66 6.01 -0.03
C THR A 36 -11.07 5.88 0.54
N ALA A 37 -11.33 4.77 1.21
CA ALA A 37 -12.60 4.53 1.88
C ALA A 37 -12.41 3.65 3.12
N VAL A 38 -13.17 3.94 4.16
CA VAL A 38 -13.20 3.17 5.40
C VAL A 38 -14.64 2.85 5.80
N PRO A 39 -14.90 1.82 6.62
CA PRO A 39 -16.21 1.61 7.22
C PRO A 39 -16.70 2.86 7.95
N ALA A 40 -18.03 3.05 8.02
CA ALA A 40 -18.63 4.18 8.72
C ALA A 40 -18.38 4.12 10.23
N ASP A 41 -18.43 2.91 10.80
CA ASP A 41 -18.21 2.72 12.25
C ASP A 41 -16.74 2.92 12.60
N SER A 42 -16.47 3.77 13.58
CA SER A 42 -15.14 4.02 14.09
C SER A 42 -15.09 3.88 15.62
N TYR A 43 -13.97 3.37 16.11
CA TYR A 43 -13.75 3.07 17.50
C TYR A 43 -12.42 3.64 17.97
N THR A 44 -12.43 4.27 19.14
CA THR A 44 -11.17 4.59 19.84
C THR A 44 -10.50 3.32 20.35
N GLN A 45 -9.21 3.38 20.60
CA GLN A 45 -8.50 2.22 21.18
C GLN A 45 -9.04 1.82 22.55
N ARG A 46 -9.55 2.78 23.35
CA ARG A 46 -10.18 2.51 24.64
C ARG A 46 -11.47 1.71 24.49
N GLU A 47 -12.35 2.14 23.58
CA GLU A 47 -13.59 1.42 23.30
C GLU A 47 -13.31 -0.01 22.80
N LEU A 48 -12.22 -0.20 22.02
CA LEU A 48 -11.85 -1.54 21.54
C LEU A 48 -11.30 -2.45 22.64
N VAL A 49 -10.63 -1.92 23.66
CA VAL A 49 -10.28 -2.69 24.87
C VAL A 49 -11.53 -3.26 25.50
N ASP A 50 -12.59 -2.45 25.65
CA ASP A 50 -13.85 -2.86 26.23
C ASP A 50 -14.62 -3.84 25.33
N VAL A 51 -14.75 -3.52 24.04
CA VAL A 51 -15.46 -4.36 23.04
C VAL A 51 -14.82 -5.75 22.90
N PHE A 52 -13.49 -5.85 22.97
CA PHE A 52 -12.77 -7.11 22.86
C PHE A 52 -12.59 -7.82 24.21
N GLY A 53 -13.04 -7.22 25.32
CA GLY A 53 -12.91 -7.77 26.67
C GLY A 53 -11.46 -7.98 27.10
N VAL A 54 -10.56 -7.06 26.72
CA VAL A 54 -9.12 -7.16 27.03
C VAL A 54 -8.87 -6.75 28.47
N THR A 55 -8.44 -7.70 29.32
CA THR A 55 -8.22 -7.49 30.76
C THR A 55 -6.75 -7.53 31.19
N ASP A 56 -5.89 -8.17 30.40
CA ASP A 56 -4.45 -8.20 30.67
C ASP A 56 -3.83 -6.81 30.48
N GLU A 57 -3.17 -6.27 31.50
CA GLU A 57 -2.60 -4.91 31.49
C GLU A 57 -1.58 -4.68 30.36
N ARG A 58 -0.79 -5.70 30.01
CA ARG A 58 0.19 -5.60 28.92
C ARG A 58 -0.51 -5.56 27.58
N ALA A 59 -1.58 -6.36 27.41
CA ALA A 59 -2.43 -6.34 26.23
C ALA A 59 -3.12 -4.97 26.07
N VAL A 60 -3.71 -4.42 27.14
CA VAL A 60 -4.26 -3.05 27.19
C VAL A 60 -3.20 -2.03 26.76
N GLY A 61 -1.95 -2.20 27.24
CA GLY A 61 -0.82 -1.34 26.87
C GLY A 61 -0.55 -1.31 25.38
N PHE A 62 -0.76 -2.39 24.62
CA PHE A 62 -0.60 -2.39 23.17
C PHE A 62 -1.65 -1.50 22.47
N PHE A 63 -2.89 -1.51 22.95
CA PHE A 63 -3.94 -0.63 22.44
C PHE A 63 -3.62 0.84 22.72
N LEU A 64 -3.30 1.18 23.97
CA LEU A 64 -3.23 2.58 24.40
C LEU A 64 -1.91 3.29 24.03
N ASN A 65 -0.82 2.54 23.80
CA ASN A 65 0.51 3.12 23.56
C ASN A 65 1.01 2.93 22.12
N GLY A 66 0.18 2.36 21.24
CA GLY A 66 0.51 2.06 19.84
C GLY A 66 0.64 3.27 18.93
N GLY A 67 0.26 4.48 19.39
CA GLY A 67 0.22 5.68 18.57
C GLY A 67 -1.01 5.74 17.65
N ILE A 68 -2.00 4.90 17.92
CA ILE A 68 -3.30 4.84 17.24
C ILE A 68 -4.34 5.42 18.19
N GLU A 69 -5.13 6.37 17.73
CA GLU A 69 -6.22 6.95 18.48
C GLU A 69 -7.55 6.27 18.15
N ARG A 70 -7.74 5.96 16.87
CA ARG A 70 -9.01 5.47 16.33
C ARG A 70 -8.78 4.49 15.19
N ARG A 71 -9.72 3.56 14.99
CA ARG A 71 -9.78 2.67 13.84
C ARG A 71 -11.20 2.55 13.32
N HIS A 72 -11.33 2.34 12.02
CA HIS A 72 -12.59 2.00 11.39
C HIS A 72 -12.68 0.49 11.24
N LEU A 73 -13.77 -0.10 11.73
CA LEU A 73 -13.94 -1.55 11.79
C LEU A 73 -15.41 -1.91 11.55
N THR A 74 -15.67 -3.01 10.88
CA THR A 74 -17.02 -3.56 10.72
C THR A 74 -17.31 -4.57 11.83
N LEU A 75 -17.83 -4.10 12.98
CA LEU A 75 -18.14 -4.91 14.15
C LEU A 75 -19.66 -4.87 14.47
N PRO A 76 -20.21 -5.87 15.16
CA PRO A 76 -19.58 -7.14 15.52
C PRO A 76 -19.33 -8.03 14.30
N GLU A 77 -18.44 -9.01 14.47
CA GLU A 77 -18.18 -10.01 13.44
C GLU A 77 -19.49 -10.72 13.02
N GLY A 78 -19.66 -10.95 11.69
CA GLY A 78 -20.90 -11.56 11.16
C GLY A 78 -22.05 -10.59 10.88
N ARG A 79 -21.96 -9.32 11.31
CA ARG A 79 -22.96 -8.27 10.98
C ARG A 79 -23.10 -8.04 9.48
N VAL A 80 -21.98 -8.13 8.75
CA VAL A 80 -21.92 -7.96 7.30
C VAL A 80 -21.23 -9.18 6.70
N ASP A 81 -21.76 -9.71 5.62
CA ASP A 81 -21.14 -10.84 4.93
C ASP A 81 -19.76 -10.49 4.37
N LYS A 82 -18.95 -11.53 4.11
CA LYS A 82 -17.55 -11.35 3.71
C LYS A 82 -17.41 -10.60 2.39
N GLU A 83 -18.31 -10.79 1.44
CA GLU A 83 -18.26 -10.13 0.14
C GLU A 83 -18.54 -8.64 0.26
N THR A 84 -19.65 -8.26 0.86
CA THR A 84 -20.06 -6.86 1.08
C THR A 84 -19.01 -6.10 1.90
N ARG A 85 -18.42 -6.73 2.92
CA ARG A 85 -17.38 -6.16 3.76
C ARG A 85 -16.15 -5.70 2.97
N HIS A 86 -15.86 -6.33 1.83
CA HIS A 86 -14.76 -5.95 0.94
C HIS A 86 -15.24 -5.11 -0.25
N LEU A 87 -16.37 -5.44 -0.87
CA LEU A 87 -16.85 -4.75 -2.07
C LEU A 87 -17.26 -3.31 -1.78
N ASP A 88 -17.95 -3.03 -0.67
CA ASP A 88 -18.37 -1.66 -0.36
C ASP A 88 -17.20 -0.68 -0.27
N PRO A 89 -16.18 -0.89 0.60
CA PRO A 89 -15.07 0.03 0.66
C PRO A 89 -14.24 0.05 -0.63
N ALA A 90 -14.05 -1.09 -1.32
CA ALA A 90 -13.34 -1.14 -2.59
C ALA A 90 -14.06 -0.31 -3.66
N SER A 91 -15.38 -0.43 -3.75
CA SER A 91 -16.21 0.34 -4.69
C SER A 91 -16.10 1.85 -4.43
N ARG A 92 -16.23 2.27 -3.18
CA ARG A 92 -16.12 3.68 -2.81
C ARG A 92 -14.72 4.24 -3.10
N ALA A 93 -13.66 3.49 -2.80
CA ALA A 93 -12.29 3.91 -3.06
C ALA A 93 -12.01 4.08 -4.55
N ILE A 94 -12.39 3.09 -5.38
CA ILE A 94 -12.15 3.18 -6.83
C ILE A 94 -13.00 4.26 -7.48
N LEU A 95 -14.27 4.43 -7.08
CA LEU A 95 -15.11 5.49 -7.61
C LEU A 95 -14.56 6.87 -7.27
N ALA A 96 -14.05 7.09 -6.06
CA ALA A 96 -13.39 8.35 -5.69
C ALA A 96 -12.10 8.60 -6.50
N ALA A 97 -11.30 7.55 -6.78
CA ALA A 97 -10.11 7.67 -7.61
C ALA A 97 -10.46 7.97 -9.08
N LEU A 98 -11.51 7.35 -9.61
CA LEU A 98 -12.00 7.59 -10.97
C LEU A 98 -12.59 9.00 -11.13
N ASP A 99 -13.35 9.46 -10.15
CA ASP A 99 -13.90 10.84 -10.14
C ASP A 99 -12.77 11.88 -10.19
N ARG A 100 -11.73 11.73 -9.38
CA ARG A 100 -10.53 12.60 -9.46
C ARG A 100 -9.80 12.51 -10.81
N ALA A 101 -9.88 11.36 -11.47
CA ALA A 101 -9.29 11.16 -12.80
C ALA A 101 -10.21 11.63 -13.95
N GLY A 102 -11.46 12.02 -13.69
CA GLY A 102 -12.45 12.36 -14.69
C GLY A 102 -12.89 11.15 -15.54
N LEU A 103 -12.97 9.96 -14.93
CA LEU A 103 -13.22 8.70 -15.61
C LEU A 103 -14.46 7.99 -15.03
N ALA A 104 -15.11 7.17 -15.87
CA ALA A 104 -16.15 6.22 -15.47
C ALA A 104 -15.52 4.82 -15.28
N PRO A 105 -16.19 3.91 -14.53
CA PRO A 105 -15.70 2.53 -14.38
C PRO A 105 -15.47 1.78 -15.70
N ARG A 106 -16.26 2.06 -16.72
CA ARG A 106 -16.15 1.45 -18.07
C ARG A 106 -14.92 1.88 -18.85
N ASP A 107 -14.27 2.98 -18.46
CA ASP A 107 -13.05 3.47 -19.13
C ASP A 107 -11.82 2.66 -18.74
N LEU A 108 -11.86 1.91 -17.62
CA LEU A 108 -10.73 1.12 -17.17
C LEU A 108 -10.43 -0.03 -18.13
N GLY A 109 -9.18 -0.09 -18.59
CA GLY A 109 -8.67 -1.18 -19.42
C GLY A 109 -8.03 -2.30 -18.60
N TYR A 110 -7.64 -2.05 -17.35
CA TYR A 110 -7.02 -3.06 -16.47
C TYR A 110 -7.28 -2.77 -15.00
N LEU A 111 -7.59 -3.82 -14.24
CA LEU A 111 -7.82 -3.77 -12.79
C LEU A 111 -6.94 -4.78 -12.05
N ALA A 112 -6.08 -4.33 -11.14
CA ALA A 112 -5.47 -5.18 -10.12
C ALA A 112 -6.18 -4.97 -8.79
N LEU A 113 -6.73 -6.04 -8.22
CA LEU A 113 -7.32 -6.02 -6.89
C LEU A 113 -6.42 -6.76 -5.89
N VAL A 114 -6.11 -6.10 -4.80
CA VAL A 114 -5.17 -6.55 -3.77
C VAL A 114 -5.90 -6.77 -2.46
N THR A 115 -5.73 -7.95 -1.86
CA THR A 115 -6.27 -8.24 -0.54
C THR A 115 -5.51 -9.37 0.16
N SER A 116 -5.37 -9.29 1.47
CA SER A 116 -4.87 -10.36 2.34
C SER A 116 -5.98 -11.01 3.17
N THR A 117 -7.12 -10.34 3.29
CA THR A 117 -8.25 -10.73 4.14
C THR A 117 -9.44 -11.25 3.33
N GLY A 118 -9.53 -10.87 2.05
CA GLY A 118 -10.67 -11.13 1.15
C GLY A 118 -10.53 -12.35 0.25
N PHE A 119 -9.83 -13.40 0.67
CA PHE A 119 -9.68 -14.61 -0.16
C PHE A 119 -11.02 -15.29 -0.47
N MET A 120 -11.38 -15.31 -1.75
CA MET A 120 -12.60 -15.98 -2.25
C MET A 120 -12.46 -16.37 -3.73
N THR A 121 -13.36 -17.25 -4.19
CA THR A 121 -13.46 -17.69 -5.59
C THR A 121 -14.92 -17.64 -6.03
N PRO A 122 -15.32 -16.91 -7.10
CA PRO A 122 -14.47 -16.02 -7.92
C PRO A 122 -13.82 -14.91 -7.11
N GLY A 123 -12.64 -14.42 -7.58
CA GLY A 123 -11.88 -13.37 -6.92
C GLY A 123 -12.63 -12.05 -6.84
N LEU A 124 -12.18 -11.19 -5.92
CA LEU A 124 -12.79 -9.87 -5.70
C LEU A 124 -12.70 -8.95 -6.94
N SER A 125 -11.68 -9.11 -7.80
CA SER A 125 -11.59 -8.34 -9.05
C SER A 125 -12.80 -8.58 -9.94
N ALA A 126 -13.20 -9.86 -10.14
CA ALA A 126 -14.38 -10.21 -10.95
C ALA A 126 -15.67 -9.65 -10.34
N ARG A 127 -15.79 -9.72 -9.00
CA ARG A 127 -16.97 -9.24 -8.28
C ARG A 127 -17.09 -7.73 -8.35
N LEU A 128 -15.96 -7.01 -8.18
CA LEU A 128 -15.92 -5.54 -8.27
C LEU A 128 -16.25 -5.07 -9.70
N MET A 129 -15.71 -5.73 -10.72
CA MET A 129 -16.02 -5.40 -12.12
C MET A 129 -17.52 -5.57 -12.40
N ALA A 130 -18.13 -6.68 -11.96
CA ALA A 130 -19.56 -6.93 -12.13
C ALA A 130 -20.40 -5.91 -11.33
N HIS A 131 -19.99 -5.59 -10.09
CA HIS A 131 -20.71 -4.67 -9.21
C HIS A 131 -20.74 -3.23 -9.77
N LEU A 132 -19.66 -2.79 -10.42
CA LEU A 132 -19.53 -1.44 -10.97
C LEU A 132 -19.84 -1.34 -12.47
N ASP A 133 -20.33 -2.42 -13.09
CA ASP A 133 -20.62 -2.49 -14.52
C ASP A 133 -19.43 -2.02 -15.38
N MET A 134 -18.21 -2.50 -15.02
CA MET A 134 -16.99 -2.23 -15.78
C MET A 134 -17.01 -2.92 -17.13
N ASP A 135 -16.12 -2.50 -18.05
CA ASP A 135 -15.96 -3.19 -19.34
C ASP A 135 -15.59 -4.68 -19.10
N PRO A 136 -16.41 -5.65 -19.53
CA PRO A 136 -16.11 -7.06 -19.34
C PRO A 136 -14.87 -7.53 -20.10
N ALA A 137 -14.39 -6.76 -21.08
CA ALA A 137 -13.15 -7.02 -21.83
C ALA A 137 -11.91 -6.45 -21.13
N ALA A 138 -12.05 -5.70 -20.04
CA ALA A 138 -10.90 -5.20 -19.29
C ALA A 138 -10.08 -6.34 -18.70
N GLY A 139 -8.76 -6.21 -18.77
CA GLY A 139 -7.84 -7.14 -18.10
C GLY A 139 -7.98 -7.05 -16.58
N ARG A 140 -7.73 -8.15 -15.87
CA ARG A 140 -7.78 -8.14 -14.41
C ARG A 140 -6.78 -9.08 -13.76
N MET A 141 -6.44 -8.77 -12.51
CA MET A 141 -5.56 -9.57 -11.66
C MET A 141 -6.03 -9.50 -10.20
N ASP A 142 -6.03 -10.63 -9.50
CA ASP A 142 -6.15 -10.69 -8.05
C ASP A 142 -4.79 -10.95 -7.42
N VAL A 143 -4.32 -10.05 -6.54
CA VAL A 143 -3.09 -10.18 -5.78
C VAL A 143 -3.41 -10.55 -4.36
N VAL A 144 -3.13 -11.81 -4.00
CA VAL A 144 -3.44 -12.36 -2.68
C VAL A 144 -2.20 -13.01 -2.06
N GLY A 145 -2.14 -13.02 -0.71
CA GLY A 145 -1.07 -13.72 0.01
C GLY A 145 0.26 -12.97 0.14
N MET A 146 0.34 -11.71 -0.28
CA MET A 146 1.55 -10.88 -0.13
C MET A 146 1.48 -9.94 1.09
N GLY A 147 0.28 -9.58 1.57
CA GLY A 147 0.11 -8.72 2.74
C GLY A 147 0.37 -7.24 2.47
N CYS A 148 0.95 -6.54 3.45
CA CYS A 148 1.03 -5.08 3.48
C CYS A 148 1.85 -4.44 2.33
N ASN A 149 2.76 -5.16 1.68
CA ASN A 149 3.52 -4.65 0.53
C ASN A 149 2.81 -4.87 -0.81
N ALA A 150 1.73 -5.65 -0.84
CA ALA A 150 1.09 -6.10 -2.07
C ALA A 150 0.55 -4.96 -2.95
N GLY A 151 0.10 -3.85 -2.36
CA GLY A 151 -0.42 -2.69 -3.11
C GLY A 151 0.65 -2.07 -3.99
N LEU A 152 1.83 -1.84 -3.45
CA LEU A 152 2.95 -1.28 -4.21
C LEU A 152 3.55 -2.31 -5.18
N ASN A 153 3.60 -3.58 -4.78
CA ASN A 153 4.01 -4.66 -5.68
C ASN A 153 3.09 -4.77 -6.91
N ALA A 154 1.78 -4.66 -6.72
CA ALA A 154 0.79 -4.67 -7.80
C ALA A 154 0.89 -3.45 -8.72
N LEU A 155 1.32 -2.30 -8.19
CA LEU A 155 1.45 -1.06 -8.97
C LEU A 155 2.49 -1.18 -10.09
N GLY A 156 3.58 -1.91 -9.90
CA GLY A 156 4.61 -2.13 -10.93
C GLY A 156 4.05 -2.80 -12.20
N PRO A 157 3.43 -3.99 -12.13
CA PRO A 157 2.75 -4.62 -13.26
C PRO A 157 1.65 -3.76 -13.89
N VAL A 158 0.85 -3.04 -13.08
CA VAL A 158 -0.22 -2.15 -13.58
C VAL A 158 0.37 -0.97 -14.36
N ALA A 159 1.43 -0.33 -13.85
CA ALA A 159 2.16 0.71 -14.56
C ALA A 159 2.79 0.19 -15.86
N SER A 160 3.37 -1.02 -15.84
CA SER A 160 3.92 -1.67 -17.03
C SER A 160 2.84 -1.95 -18.08
N TRP A 161 1.64 -2.36 -17.67
CA TRP A 161 0.50 -2.55 -18.55
C TRP A 161 0.07 -1.21 -19.17
N ALA A 162 -0.09 -0.16 -18.35
CA ALA A 162 -0.46 1.18 -18.81
C ALA A 162 0.56 1.76 -19.80
N ALA A 163 1.86 1.59 -19.56
CA ALA A 163 2.93 1.98 -20.50
C ALA A 163 2.86 1.27 -21.85
N GLY A 164 2.36 0.02 -21.88
CA GLY A 164 2.14 -0.75 -23.10
C GLY A 164 0.80 -0.47 -23.78
N HIS A 165 -0.10 0.28 -23.15
CA HIS A 165 -1.43 0.62 -23.67
C HIS A 165 -1.70 2.13 -23.48
N PRO A 166 -0.96 3.01 -24.19
CA PRO A 166 -1.10 4.46 -24.06
C PRO A 166 -2.56 4.91 -24.19
N GLY A 167 -2.96 5.91 -23.39
CA GLY A 167 -4.33 6.42 -23.37
C GLY A 167 -5.33 5.55 -22.57
N ARG A 168 -5.07 4.27 -22.36
CA ARG A 168 -5.97 3.38 -21.59
C ARG A 168 -5.63 3.42 -20.10
N PRO A 169 -6.59 3.80 -19.24
CA PRO A 169 -6.34 3.83 -17.79
C PRO A 169 -6.32 2.42 -17.18
N ALA A 170 -5.53 2.28 -16.13
CA ALA A 170 -5.43 1.07 -15.32
C ALA A 170 -5.51 1.43 -13.83
N ALA A 171 -5.97 0.51 -12.99
CA ALA A 171 -6.12 0.77 -11.56
C ALA A 171 -5.55 -0.35 -10.68
N VAL A 172 -5.03 0.05 -9.52
CA VAL A 172 -4.81 -0.82 -8.37
C VAL A 172 -5.85 -0.48 -7.32
N VAL A 173 -6.52 -1.50 -6.78
CA VAL A 173 -7.46 -1.37 -5.66
C VAL A 173 -6.98 -2.28 -4.53
N CYS A 174 -6.64 -1.70 -3.39
CA CYS A 174 -6.30 -2.42 -2.16
C CYS A 174 -7.52 -2.43 -1.25
N VAL A 175 -7.91 -3.58 -0.72
CA VAL A 175 -9.02 -3.68 0.23
C VAL A 175 -8.73 -4.70 1.32
N GLU A 176 -8.85 -4.25 2.57
CA GLU A 176 -8.62 -5.09 3.73
C GLU A 176 -9.74 -4.96 4.76
N SER A 177 -10.16 -6.08 5.32
CA SER A 177 -11.13 -6.16 6.41
C SER A 177 -10.61 -7.07 7.51
N PHE A 178 -9.69 -6.53 8.32
CA PHE A 178 -9.07 -7.26 9.43
C PHE A 178 -10.05 -7.56 10.57
N SER A 179 -11.09 -6.74 10.75
CA SER A 179 -12.13 -6.98 11.74
C SER A 179 -12.82 -8.34 11.58
N GLY A 180 -12.87 -8.88 10.34
CA GLY A 180 -13.37 -10.23 10.05
C GLY A 180 -12.33 -11.34 10.26
N ALA A 181 -11.07 -10.99 10.55
CA ALA A 181 -9.96 -11.93 10.68
C ALA A 181 -9.32 -11.94 12.08
N PHE A 182 -9.81 -11.13 13.02
CA PHE A 182 -9.29 -11.07 14.38
C PHE A 182 -9.45 -12.41 15.11
N VAL A 183 -8.40 -12.80 15.82
CA VAL A 183 -8.36 -13.97 16.69
C VAL A 183 -8.41 -13.49 18.14
N HIS A 184 -9.39 -13.98 18.91
CA HIS A 184 -9.58 -13.63 20.31
C HIS A 184 -9.29 -14.87 21.18
N ASP A 185 -7.99 -15.15 21.40
CA ASP A 185 -7.51 -16.29 22.17
C ASP A 185 -6.89 -15.89 23.52
N GLY A 186 -6.97 -14.60 23.87
CA GLY A 186 -6.38 -14.04 25.10
C GLY A 186 -4.85 -13.92 25.06
N SER A 187 -4.18 -14.31 23.98
CA SER A 187 -2.73 -14.22 23.88
C SER A 187 -2.25 -12.79 23.61
N LEU A 188 -1.06 -12.45 24.12
CA LEU A 188 -0.41 -11.17 23.83
C LEU A 188 -0.13 -11.01 22.33
N ALA A 189 0.13 -12.08 21.60
CA ALA A 189 0.36 -12.05 20.17
C ALA A 189 -0.91 -11.64 19.41
N ALA A 190 -2.07 -12.19 19.77
CA ALA A 190 -3.36 -11.75 19.24
C ALA A 190 -3.68 -10.29 19.61
N ALA A 191 -3.40 -9.90 20.86
CA ALA A 191 -3.61 -8.53 21.32
C ALA A 191 -2.80 -7.51 20.52
N VAL A 192 -1.54 -7.81 20.15
CA VAL A 192 -0.73 -6.94 19.26
C VAL A 192 -1.42 -6.74 17.92
N VAL A 193 -1.87 -7.82 17.27
CA VAL A 193 -2.54 -7.76 15.96
C VAL A 193 -3.88 -7.02 16.08
N ASN A 194 -4.70 -7.39 17.08
CA ASN A 194 -6.01 -6.80 17.29
C ASN A 194 -5.95 -5.33 17.72
N SER A 195 -4.81 -4.85 18.27
CA SER A 195 -4.60 -3.45 18.60
C SER A 195 -4.12 -2.60 17.43
N LEU A 196 -3.66 -3.22 16.32
CA LEU A 196 -2.93 -2.55 15.26
C LEU A 196 -3.76 -2.31 14.00
N PHE A 197 -4.42 -3.36 13.47
CA PHE A 197 -5.05 -3.32 12.16
C PHE A 197 -6.43 -2.65 12.17
N GLY A 198 -6.71 -1.91 11.08
CA GLY A 198 -8.01 -1.34 10.74
C GLY A 198 -8.54 -1.87 9.42
N ASP A 199 -9.81 -1.63 9.13
CA ASP A 199 -10.45 -1.93 7.85
C ASP A 199 -10.37 -0.71 6.93
N GLY A 200 -10.16 -0.95 5.64
CA GLY A 200 -10.15 0.13 4.66
C GLY A 200 -9.81 -0.33 3.26
N ALA A 201 -10.05 0.56 2.31
CA ALA A 201 -9.68 0.38 0.91
C ALA A 201 -9.02 1.65 0.38
N ALA A 202 -8.13 1.47 -0.60
CA ALA A 202 -7.53 2.56 -1.34
C ALA A 202 -7.38 2.15 -2.81
N ALA A 203 -7.52 3.11 -3.71
CA ALA A 203 -7.36 2.90 -5.14
C ALA A 203 -6.44 3.96 -5.74
N LEU A 204 -5.66 3.56 -6.74
CA LEU A 204 -4.82 4.43 -7.54
C LEU A 204 -5.10 4.16 -9.02
N VAL A 205 -5.41 5.20 -9.77
CA VAL A 205 -5.58 5.15 -11.23
C VAL A 205 -4.33 5.70 -11.89
N VAL A 206 -3.83 4.97 -12.88
CA VAL A 206 -2.66 5.37 -13.68
C VAL A 206 -2.99 5.30 -15.17
N ARG A 207 -2.27 6.10 -15.98
CA ARG A 207 -2.40 6.13 -17.43
C ARG A 207 -1.03 6.30 -18.08
N GLY A 208 -0.76 5.55 -19.16
CA GLY A 208 0.36 5.78 -20.06
C GLY A 208 0.07 6.99 -20.97
N GLU A 209 1.07 7.84 -21.18
CA GLU A 209 0.94 8.98 -22.11
C GLU A 209 0.85 8.52 -23.55
N GLU A 210 0.03 9.17 -24.36
CA GLU A 210 -0.01 8.93 -25.81
C GLU A 210 1.16 9.62 -26.50
N ASP A 211 1.72 8.95 -27.52
CA ASP A 211 2.75 9.56 -28.39
C ASP A 211 2.16 10.79 -29.11
N GLY A 212 2.65 11.97 -28.74
CA GLY A 212 2.19 13.24 -29.34
C GLY A 212 1.76 14.30 -28.32
N ALA A 213 1.62 13.99 -27.04
CA ALA A 213 1.28 14.96 -26.00
C ALA A 213 2.45 15.90 -25.60
N LYS A 214 3.57 15.90 -26.36
CA LYS A 214 4.64 16.88 -26.18
C LYS A 214 4.20 18.23 -26.71
N GLY A 215 3.73 19.13 -25.82
CA GLY A 215 3.75 20.56 -25.91
C GLY A 215 3.58 21.20 -27.31
N GLY A 216 2.43 21.02 -27.96
CA GLY A 216 2.03 21.78 -29.13
C GLY A 216 1.16 22.94 -28.71
N ALA A 217 1.71 24.15 -28.61
CA ALA A 217 0.90 25.37 -28.60
C ALA A 217 0.22 25.49 -29.98
N GLY A 218 -1.08 25.28 -30.05
CA GLY A 218 -1.86 25.65 -31.21
C GLY A 218 -2.73 24.56 -31.80
N SER A 219 -3.96 24.39 -31.28
CA SER A 219 -5.21 24.32 -32.05
C SER A 219 -6.38 24.11 -31.08
N SER A 220 -7.11 25.17 -30.83
CA SER A 220 -8.37 25.18 -30.11
C SER A 220 -9.48 24.60 -30.98
N THR A 221 -10.04 23.42 -30.61
CA THR A 221 -11.49 23.15 -30.71
C THR A 221 -11.78 21.80 -30.06
N GLY A 222 -12.53 21.81 -28.94
CA GLY A 222 -13.20 20.65 -28.38
C GLY A 222 -12.79 20.29 -26.94
N SER A 223 -13.65 20.67 -25.99
CA SER A 223 -13.75 20.27 -24.59
C SER A 223 -12.44 20.28 -23.76
N SER A 224 -12.26 21.38 -23.03
CA SER A 224 -11.23 21.58 -22.03
C SER A 224 -11.52 20.75 -20.76
N ALA A 225 -11.19 19.46 -20.75
CA ALA A 225 -10.82 18.78 -19.53
C ALA A 225 -9.35 19.12 -19.28
N GLY A 226 -9.08 19.97 -18.27
CA GLY A 226 -7.75 20.49 -17.98
C GLY A 226 -6.73 19.36 -17.82
N SER A 227 -5.73 19.31 -18.68
CA SER A 227 -4.57 18.45 -18.59
C SER A 227 -3.60 18.99 -17.53
N SER A 228 -3.93 18.88 -16.26
CA SER A 228 -2.89 18.78 -15.24
C SER A 228 -2.43 17.33 -15.21
N ALA A 229 -1.39 17.04 -15.97
CA ALA A 229 -0.76 15.72 -15.92
C ALA A 229 -0.31 15.47 -14.48
N GLY A 230 -0.94 14.49 -13.81
CA GLY A 230 -0.56 14.10 -12.44
C GLY A 230 0.87 13.57 -12.35
N PRO A 231 1.36 13.24 -11.14
CA PRO A 231 2.73 12.80 -10.93
C PRO A 231 3.12 11.60 -11.79
N GLU A 232 4.34 11.62 -12.30
CA GLU A 232 4.91 10.56 -13.12
C GLU A 232 5.54 9.47 -12.23
N LEU A 233 5.21 8.20 -12.48
CA LEU A 233 5.90 7.04 -11.90
C LEU A 233 7.19 6.78 -12.68
N LEU A 234 8.33 6.84 -11.98
CA LEU A 234 9.64 6.80 -12.62
C LEU A 234 10.29 5.42 -12.55
N ASP A 235 10.36 4.83 -11.35
CA ASP A 235 11.06 3.56 -11.14
C ASP A 235 10.53 2.81 -9.90
N PHE A 236 10.85 1.52 -9.85
CA PHE A 236 10.43 0.60 -8.78
C PHE A 236 11.63 -0.20 -8.27
N ALA A 237 11.66 -0.46 -6.97
CA ALA A 237 12.64 -1.32 -6.35
C ALA A 237 12.00 -2.24 -5.30
N SER A 238 12.51 -3.45 -5.20
CA SER A 238 12.07 -4.45 -4.23
C SER A 238 13.24 -5.20 -3.63
N VAL A 239 13.11 -5.63 -2.37
CA VAL A 239 14.01 -6.56 -1.71
C VAL A 239 13.22 -7.52 -0.84
N LEU A 240 13.49 -8.82 -1.01
CA LEU A 240 13.00 -9.88 -0.12
C LEU A 240 14.17 -10.32 0.77
N VAL A 241 13.98 -10.26 2.09
CA VAL A 241 14.99 -10.66 3.08
C VAL A 241 14.78 -12.13 3.42
N ALA A 242 15.44 -13.03 2.68
CA ALA A 242 15.24 -14.46 2.77
C ALA A 242 15.47 -15.03 4.19
N ASP A 243 16.48 -14.53 4.89
CA ASP A 243 16.82 -14.98 6.26
C ASP A 243 15.76 -14.58 7.30
N ALA A 244 14.87 -13.64 6.96
CA ALA A 244 13.78 -13.16 7.82
C ALA A 244 12.39 -13.46 7.25
N ILE A 245 12.27 -14.39 6.30
CA ILE A 245 11.02 -14.69 5.57
C ILE A 245 9.85 -15.01 6.51
N GLY A 246 10.12 -15.63 7.65
CA GLY A 246 9.12 -16.00 8.67
C GLY A 246 8.73 -14.91 9.64
N ALA A 247 9.41 -13.74 9.64
CA ALA A 247 9.22 -12.69 10.66
C ALA A 247 7.81 -12.06 10.61
N MET A 248 7.19 -12.03 9.44
CA MET A 248 5.78 -11.68 9.25
C MET A 248 5.12 -12.77 8.42
N ARG A 249 4.12 -13.46 8.97
CA ARG A 249 3.46 -14.57 8.30
C ARG A 249 2.01 -14.74 8.75
N VAL A 250 1.24 -15.48 7.99
CA VAL A 250 -0.12 -15.90 8.35
C VAL A 250 -0.14 -17.40 8.54
N GLU A 251 -0.65 -17.85 9.69
CA GLU A 251 -0.86 -19.24 10.04
C GLU A 251 -2.36 -19.53 10.11
N PHE A 252 -2.76 -20.79 9.95
CA PHE A 252 -4.14 -21.20 10.17
C PHE A 252 -4.32 -21.67 11.61
N ASP A 253 -5.09 -20.92 12.40
CA ASP A 253 -5.49 -21.30 13.74
C ASP A 253 -6.62 -22.32 13.66
N ARG A 254 -6.31 -23.59 13.94
CA ARG A 254 -7.29 -24.69 13.89
C ARG A 254 -8.37 -24.61 14.96
N ASN A 255 -8.07 -23.98 16.09
CA ASN A 255 -9.01 -23.90 17.22
C ASN A 255 -10.12 -22.88 16.93
N GLN A 256 -9.79 -21.80 16.23
CA GLN A 256 -10.73 -20.74 15.87
C GLN A 256 -11.20 -20.82 14.42
N GLY A 257 -10.66 -21.74 13.62
CA GLY A 257 -11.02 -21.85 12.19
C GLY A 257 -10.65 -20.62 11.37
N LYS A 258 -9.68 -19.81 11.83
CA LYS A 258 -9.29 -18.52 11.26
C LYS A 258 -7.82 -18.47 10.87
N ARG A 259 -7.51 -17.55 9.97
CA ARG A 259 -6.12 -17.18 9.69
C ARG A 259 -5.63 -16.23 10.77
N ARG A 260 -4.49 -16.55 11.38
CA ARG A 260 -3.82 -15.78 12.42
C ARG A 260 -2.59 -15.09 11.84
N PHE A 261 -2.49 -13.80 12.02
CA PHE A 261 -1.31 -13.04 11.65
C PHE A 261 -0.25 -13.13 12.78
N VAL A 262 0.99 -13.45 12.42
CA VAL A 262 2.11 -13.57 13.35
C VAL A 262 3.15 -12.50 13.01
N LEU A 263 3.47 -11.68 14.00
CA LEU A 263 4.47 -10.62 13.93
C LEU A 263 5.59 -10.92 14.93
N GLU A 264 6.78 -11.16 14.42
CA GLU A 264 7.96 -11.29 15.26
C GLU A 264 8.44 -9.93 15.78
N ARG A 265 9.11 -9.93 16.94
CA ARG A 265 9.55 -8.68 17.59
C ARG A 265 10.60 -7.91 16.81
N ASP A 266 11.34 -8.58 15.93
CA ASP A 266 12.48 -8.01 15.20
C ASP A 266 12.11 -7.40 13.84
N VAL A 267 10.84 -7.39 13.45
CA VAL A 267 10.39 -6.74 12.21
C VAL A 267 10.93 -5.31 12.06
N PRO A 268 10.92 -4.43 13.08
CA PRO A 268 11.53 -3.11 12.98
C PRO A 268 13.05 -3.16 12.74
N GLY A 269 13.75 -4.18 13.23
CA GLY A 269 15.17 -4.41 12.99
C GLY A 269 15.46 -4.73 11.52
N VAL A 270 14.67 -5.59 10.91
CA VAL A 270 14.75 -5.90 9.48
C VAL A 270 14.53 -4.63 8.65
N VAL A 271 13.49 -3.86 8.94
CA VAL A 271 13.21 -2.60 8.23
C VAL A 271 14.39 -1.63 8.36
N ARG A 272 14.96 -1.47 9.57
CA ARG A 272 16.10 -0.59 9.81
C ARG A 272 17.33 -0.99 8.99
N ALA A 273 17.56 -2.29 8.80
CA ALA A 273 18.73 -2.78 8.08
C ALA A 273 18.60 -2.64 6.56
N TYR A 274 17.39 -2.78 6.00
CA TYR A 274 17.20 -2.91 4.56
C TYR A 274 16.50 -1.72 3.88
N ALA A 275 15.85 -0.81 4.63
CA ALA A 275 15.16 0.34 4.05
C ALA A 275 16.13 1.29 3.32
N ALA A 276 17.20 1.71 3.98
CA ALA A 276 18.16 2.63 3.39
C ALA A 276 18.86 2.08 2.14
N PRO A 277 19.43 0.86 2.15
CA PRO A 277 20.05 0.30 0.95
C PRO A 277 19.10 0.15 -0.23
N LEU A 278 17.81 -0.16 0.01
CA LEU A 278 16.80 -0.25 -1.04
C LEU A 278 16.53 1.12 -1.67
N ILE A 279 16.28 2.12 -0.83
CA ILE A 279 16.01 3.50 -1.28
C ILE A 279 17.21 4.07 -2.02
N ASP A 280 18.42 3.92 -1.49
CA ASP A 280 19.64 4.43 -2.15
C ASP A 280 19.83 3.80 -3.54
N ARG A 281 19.55 2.50 -3.69
CA ARG A 281 19.58 1.82 -4.98
C ARG A 281 18.51 2.36 -5.95
N LEU A 282 17.29 2.60 -5.49
CA LEU A 282 16.21 3.20 -6.29
C LEU A 282 16.61 4.58 -6.81
N LEU A 283 17.10 5.43 -5.92
CA LEU A 283 17.44 6.81 -6.22
C LEU A 283 18.69 6.94 -7.12
N ALA A 284 19.68 6.07 -6.93
CA ALA A 284 20.90 6.06 -7.74
C ALA A 284 20.58 5.83 -9.25
N GLY A 285 19.55 5.03 -9.56
CA GLY A 285 19.08 4.82 -10.94
C GLY A 285 18.62 6.11 -11.64
N ALA A 286 18.12 7.08 -10.87
CA ALA A 286 17.68 8.39 -11.32
C ALA A 286 18.73 9.51 -11.12
N GLY A 287 19.90 9.18 -10.58
CA GLY A 287 20.94 10.18 -10.24
C GLY A 287 20.58 11.04 -9.03
N LEU A 288 19.68 10.56 -8.16
CA LEU A 288 19.17 11.26 -6.98
C LEU A 288 19.76 10.69 -5.68
N THR A 289 19.60 11.46 -4.62
CA THR A 289 19.90 11.09 -3.23
C THR A 289 18.67 11.34 -2.35
N ARG A 290 18.69 10.91 -1.10
CA ARG A 290 17.57 11.08 -0.17
C ARG A 290 17.20 12.55 0.10
N VAL A 291 18.17 13.48 -0.02
CA VAL A 291 17.90 14.92 0.19
C VAL A 291 17.09 15.54 -0.94
N ASP A 292 17.04 14.89 -2.10
CA ASP A 292 16.25 15.32 -3.25
C ASP A 292 14.77 14.92 -3.13
N ILE A 293 14.42 14.13 -2.11
CA ILE A 293 13.04 13.61 -1.93
C ILE A 293 12.28 14.51 -0.96
N ALA A 294 11.33 15.26 -1.51
CA ALA A 294 10.45 16.15 -0.75
C ALA A 294 9.32 15.38 -0.03
N HIS A 295 8.82 14.28 -0.61
CA HIS A 295 7.60 13.62 -0.15
C HIS A 295 7.80 12.13 0.11
N TRP A 296 7.37 11.67 1.31
CA TRP A 296 7.48 10.29 1.74
C TRP A 296 6.10 9.73 2.10
N CYS A 297 5.57 8.86 1.25
CA CYS A 297 4.31 8.16 1.49
C CYS A 297 4.59 6.70 1.87
N VAL A 298 4.75 6.45 3.16
CA VAL A 298 5.19 5.17 3.70
C VAL A 298 4.02 4.40 4.30
N HIS A 299 4.08 3.09 4.23
CA HIS A 299 3.16 2.19 4.90
C HIS A 299 3.08 2.45 6.42
N SER A 300 1.89 2.63 6.95
CA SER A 300 1.62 2.85 8.38
C SER A 300 1.66 1.54 9.20
N GLY A 301 2.78 0.80 9.11
CA GLY A 301 2.94 -0.55 9.67
C GLY A 301 2.91 -0.65 11.19
N GLY A 302 2.90 0.49 11.90
CA GLY A 302 2.92 0.63 13.35
C GLY A 302 4.03 1.55 13.82
N LYS A 303 3.87 2.13 15.02
CA LYS A 303 4.77 3.17 15.58
C LYS A 303 6.26 2.81 15.51
N LYS A 304 6.61 1.55 15.87
CA LYS A 304 8.01 1.09 15.85
C LYS A 304 8.56 0.90 14.43
N VAL A 305 7.71 0.49 13.48
CA VAL A 305 8.09 0.32 12.08
C VAL A 305 8.31 1.69 11.43
N VAL A 306 7.40 2.64 11.64
CA VAL A 306 7.54 4.03 11.16
C VAL A 306 8.81 4.68 11.73
N ALA A 307 9.10 4.48 13.02
CA ALA A 307 10.34 4.96 13.62
C ALA A 307 11.58 4.30 13.00
N ALA A 308 11.54 2.98 12.73
CA ALA A 308 12.64 2.27 12.08
C ALA A 308 12.94 2.79 10.67
N VAL A 309 11.89 3.11 9.88
CA VAL A 309 12.05 3.76 8.56
C VAL A 309 12.69 5.13 8.72
N ARG A 310 12.13 5.98 9.60
CA ARG A 310 12.67 7.31 9.87
C ARG A 310 14.16 7.27 10.22
N ASP A 311 14.52 6.43 11.18
CA ASP A 311 15.89 6.31 11.68
C ASP A 311 16.85 5.75 10.61
N SER A 312 16.38 4.74 9.83
CA SER A 312 17.18 4.15 8.74
C SER A 312 17.48 5.14 7.63
N LEU A 313 16.49 5.95 7.25
CA LEU A 313 16.61 6.91 6.16
C LEU A 313 17.18 8.26 6.60
N GLY A 314 17.33 8.50 7.92
CA GLY A 314 17.78 9.77 8.47
C GLY A 314 16.77 10.91 8.27
N LEU A 315 15.48 10.59 8.32
CA LEU A 315 14.41 11.55 8.06
C LEU A 315 14.00 12.33 9.31
N GLU A 316 13.64 13.57 9.12
CA GLU A 316 12.94 14.35 10.14
C GLU A 316 11.52 13.80 10.37
N SER A 317 10.98 13.96 11.58
CA SER A 317 9.63 13.48 11.92
C SER A 317 8.55 14.09 11.01
N ALA A 318 8.72 15.32 10.58
CA ALA A 318 7.81 16.01 9.66
C ALA A 318 7.70 15.33 8.29
N ALA A 319 8.76 14.67 7.81
CA ALA A 319 8.75 13.97 6.52
C ALA A 319 7.75 12.80 6.49
N LEU A 320 7.48 12.19 7.65
CA LEU A 320 6.53 11.07 7.80
C LEU A 320 5.19 11.49 8.45
N ARG A 321 4.83 12.80 8.42
CA ARG A 321 3.62 13.31 9.07
C ARG A 321 2.34 12.66 8.54
N HIS A 322 2.24 12.44 7.23
CA HIS A 322 1.08 11.78 6.61
C HIS A 322 0.97 10.32 7.07
N THR A 323 2.07 9.57 7.01
CA THR A 323 2.14 8.18 7.51
C THR A 323 1.75 8.08 8.98
N THR A 324 2.29 8.98 9.81
CA THR A 324 1.99 9.03 11.25
C THR A 324 0.52 9.38 11.50
N SER A 325 -0.03 10.33 10.77
CA SER A 325 -1.43 10.71 10.90
C SER A 325 -2.38 9.61 10.40
N VAL A 326 -2.03 8.88 9.33
CA VAL A 326 -2.79 7.69 8.88
C VAL A 326 -2.79 6.63 9.97
N LEU A 327 -1.63 6.32 10.57
CA LEU A 327 -1.55 5.37 11.67
C LEU A 327 -2.42 5.79 12.86
N ARG A 328 -2.38 7.09 13.23
CA ARG A 328 -3.17 7.64 14.34
C ARG A 328 -4.68 7.46 14.12
N ASP A 329 -5.16 7.80 12.92
CA ASP A 329 -6.60 7.96 12.64
C ASP A 329 -7.26 6.68 12.10
N PHE A 330 -6.49 5.77 11.49
CA PHE A 330 -7.02 4.56 10.85
C PHE A 330 -6.35 3.26 11.35
N GLY A 331 -5.23 3.36 12.07
CA GLY A 331 -4.39 2.21 12.37
C GLY A 331 -3.62 1.72 11.12
N ASN A 332 -3.25 0.46 11.12
CA ASN A 332 -2.63 -0.20 9.98
C ASN A 332 -3.71 -0.74 9.03
N VAL A 333 -3.97 -0.04 7.95
CA VAL A 333 -4.89 -0.46 6.87
C VAL A 333 -4.19 -1.29 5.78
N SER A 334 -3.09 -1.95 6.14
CA SER A 334 -2.36 -2.94 5.35
C SER A 334 -1.92 -2.44 3.96
N SER A 335 -2.30 -3.16 2.90
CA SER A 335 -1.80 -3.00 1.52
C SER A 335 -2.08 -1.62 0.91
N GLY A 336 -3.11 -0.92 1.35
CA GLY A 336 -3.50 0.41 0.85
C GLY A 336 -2.94 1.59 1.63
N SER A 337 -2.29 1.38 2.78
CA SER A 337 -1.97 2.46 3.73
C SER A 337 -1.07 3.57 3.18
N PHE A 338 -0.16 3.27 2.26
CA PHE A 338 0.68 4.27 1.60
C PHE A 338 -0.13 5.21 0.69
N LEU A 339 -1.24 4.74 0.12
CA LEU A 339 -2.17 5.54 -0.66
C LEU A 339 -3.01 6.48 0.21
N PHE A 340 -3.35 6.08 1.44
CA PHE A 340 -3.93 7.01 2.43
C PHE A 340 -2.95 8.14 2.75
N SER A 341 -1.65 7.83 2.90
CA SER A 341 -0.62 8.86 3.10
C SER A 341 -0.49 9.78 1.88
N TYR A 342 -0.58 9.21 0.68
CA TYR A 342 -0.51 9.95 -0.57
C TYR A 342 -1.75 10.86 -0.78
N GLU A 343 -2.95 10.37 -0.48
CA GLU A 343 -4.16 11.21 -0.54
C GLU A 343 -4.05 12.42 0.39
N ARG A 344 -3.55 12.25 1.63
CA ARG A 344 -3.29 13.36 2.56
C ARG A 344 -2.25 14.34 2.05
N LEU A 345 -1.20 13.86 1.38
CA LEU A 345 -0.23 14.73 0.72
C LEU A 345 -0.89 15.61 -0.34
N LEU A 346 -1.74 15.03 -1.18
CA LEU A 346 -2.45 15.80 -2.22
C LEU A 346 -3.44 16.80 -1.62
N ASP A 347 -4.12 16.44 -0.54
CA ASP A 347 -5.09 17.31 0.14
C ASP A 347 -4.41 18.53 0.80
N GLU A 348 -3.14 18.46 1.18
CA GLU A 348 -2.36 19.61 1.66
C GLU A 348 -2.07 20.65 0.55
N LYS A 349 -2.06 20.24 -0.72
CA LYS A 349 -1.81 21.10 -1.90
C LYS A 349 -0.48 21.88 -1.83
N ILE A 350 0.55 21.25 -1.27
CA ILE A 350 1.88 21.85 -1.09
C ILE A 350 2.94 21.31 -2.04
N ALA A 351 2.62 20.23 -2.77
CA ALA A 351 3.55 19.64 -3.70
C ALA A 351 3.72 20.52 -4.94
N GLU A 352 4.96 20.80 -5.29
CA GLU A 352 5.34 21.65 -6.41
C GLU A 352 5.77 20.81 -7.63
N PRO A 353 5.52 21.30 -8.87
CA PRO A 353 5.99 20.63 -10.08
C PRO A 353 7.50 20.39 -10.07
N GLY A 354 7.91 19.17 -10.37
CA GLY A 354 9.31 18.74 -10.40
C GLY A 354 9.82 18.14 -9.07
N GLU A 355 9.08 18.25 -7.98
CA GLU A 355 9.44 17.61 -6.70
C GLU A 355 9.32 16.09 -6.79
N TYR A 356 10.24 15.41 -6.12
CA TYR A 356 10.26 13.95 -6.06
C TYR A 356 9.58 13.42 -4.80
N GLY A 357 8.89 12.33 -4.96
CA GLY A 357 8.30 11.58 -3.86
C GLY A 357 8.61 10.08 -3.94
N VAL A 358 8.53 9.41 -2.79
CA VAL A 358 8.73 7.98 -2.68
C VAL A 358 7.53 7.33 -2.00
N PHE A 359 6.96 6.31 -2.67
CA PHE A 359 6.13 5.30 -2.05
C PHE A 359 7.01 4.21 -1.44
N MET A 360 6.69 3.78 -0.23
CA MET A 360 7.42 2.69 0.42
C MET A 360 6.49 1.82 1.25
N THR A 361 6.57 0.51 1.05
CA THR A 361 5.80 -0.47 1.80
C THR A 361 6.69 -1.61 2.30
N MET A 362 6.22 -2.32 3.32
CA MET A 362 6.87 -3.52 3.83
C MET A 362 5.80 -4.51 4.30
N GLY A 363 6.08 -5.81 4.14
CA GLY A 363 5.08 -6.84 4.42
C GLY A 363 5.64 -8.23 4.65
N PRO A 364 4.76 -9.23 4.73
CA PRO A 364 5.10 -10.64 4.89
C PRO A 364 6.17 -11.12 3.93
N GLY A 365 6.94 -12.11 4.39
CA GLY A 365 8.15 -12.52 3.71
C GLY A 365 9.30 -11.55 3.90
N SER A 366 9.18 -10.58 4.84
CA SER A 366 10.15 -9.49 5.05
C SER A 366 10.54 -8.79 3.74
N THR A 367 9.51 -8.53 2.93
CA THR A 367 9.65 -7.84 1.64
C THR A 367 9.47 -6.34 1.85
N ILE A 368 10.37 -5.54 1.26
CA ILE A 368 10.27 -4.08 1.21
C ILE A 368 10.18 -3.67 -0.24
N GLU A 369 9.19 -2.85 -0.57
CA GLU A 369 8.93 -2.30 -1.91
C GLU A 369 9.05 -0.78 -1.87
N ALA A 370 9.56 -0.19 -2.94
CA ALA A 370 9.59 1.26 -3.11
C ALA A 370 9.31 1.65 -4.56
N ALA A 371 8.71 2.82 -4.76
CA ALA A 371 8.57 3.44 -6.08
C ALA A 371 8.88 4.92 -6.00
N LEU A 372 9.58 5.42 -7.01
CA LEU A 372 9.90 6.83 -7.20
C LEU A 372 8.86 7.48 -8.10
N PHE A 373 8.37 8.65 -7.72
CA PHE A 373 7.49 9.46 -8.55
C PHE A 373 7.92 10.94 -8.54
N ARG A 374 7.44 11.71 -9.53
CA ARG A 374 7.73 13.15 -9.66
C ARG A 374 6.46 13.91 -10.00
N PHE A 375 6.20 15.00 -9.29
CA PHE A 375 5.12 15.96 -9.54
C PHE A 375 5.30 16.79 -10.80
#